data_87cc8b172d95686a90535603acf1d64c
#
_entry.id   87cc8b172d95686a90535603acf1d64c
#
_cell.length_a   1.000
_cell.length_b   1.000
_cell.length_c   1.000
_cell.angle_alpha   90.00
_cell.angle_beta   90.00
_cell.angle_gamma   90.00
#
_symmetry.space_group_name_H-M   'P 1'
#
loop_
_entity.id
_entity.type
_entity.pdbx_description
1 polymer ?
#
loop_
_entity_poly.entity_id
_entity_poly.type
_entity_poly.pdbx_seq_one_letter_code
_entity_poly.pdbx_strand_id
1 'polypeptide(L)'
;CSMVKEVASKTNDNAGDGTTTATILTQAIVNEGLKYVTAGMNPMDIKRGIDKAVEQVIEKLKTSSKKVKANEEVAQVGTISANGEKSIGDMISKAMQKVGNEGVITVEEAKGVETELDVVEGMQFDRGYLSPYFVTNTEKMTTELENPLVLLVEKKLTNLQPMVPLLESVVQANRPLMIISEDVEGEALATLVVNKLRGGLKVVAVKAPGFGDRRKAMLEDIAILTGGQVISEDLGIKLENVKIGDLGSCKKVKIDKENSTIVAGEGKKSDIEARCNQIRSEINETTSDYDKEKLQERLAKLAGGVAVIKVGG
;
A
#
# COMPACT_ATOMS: atom_id res chain seq x y z
N CYS A 1 21.87 13.79 -17.04
CA CYS A 1 20.41 13.98 -16.78
C CYS A 1 19.77 12.76 -16.13
N SER A 2 20.09 11.52 -16.54
CA SER A 2 19.49 10.28 -16.01
C SER A 2 19.67 10.12 -14.48
N MET A 3 20.88 10.26 -13.96
CA MET A 3 21.18 10.15 -12.52
C MET A 3 20.45 11.19 -11.67
N VAL A 4 20.34 12.44 -12.14
CA VAL A 4 19.60 13.49 -11.42
C VAL A 4 18.10 13.18 -11.37
N LYS A 5 17.55 12.67 -12.49
CA LYS A 5 16.17 12.21 -12.53
C LYS A 5 15.92 11.07 -11.53
N GLU A 6 16.85 10.14 -11.42
CA GLU A 6 16.76 9.02 -10.47
C GLU A 6 16.72 9.49 -9.01
N VAL A 7 17.58 10.49 -8.65
CA VAL A 7 17.56 11.10 -7.30
C VAL A 7 16.20 11.77 -7.02
N ALA A 8 15.68 12.55 -7.96
CA ALA A 8 14.40 13.20 -7.81
C ALA A 8 13.25 12.19 -7.69
N SER A 9 13.23 11.15 -8.54
CA SER A 9 12.22 10.10 -8.50
C SER A 9 12.25 9.36 -7.17
N LYS A 10 13.44 8.96 -6.67
CA LYS A 10 13.58 8.29 -5.39
C LYS A 10 13.11 9.16 -4.21
N THR A 11 13.35 10.47 -4.28
CA THR A 11 12.84 11.40 -3.27
C THR A 11 11.31 11.47 -3.30
N ASN A 12 10.71 11.52 -4.48
CA ASN A 12 9.27 11.48 -4.65
C ASN A 12 8.66 10.17 -4.13
N ASP A 13 9.26 9.03 -4.44
CA ASP A 13 8.79 7.71 -4.02
C ASP A 13 8.79 7.57 -2.49
N ASN A 14 9.80 8.15 -1.83
CA ASN A 14 9.95 8.05 -0.37
C ASN A 14 9.11 9.08 0.40
N ALA A 15 8.94 10.30 -0.13
CA ALA A 15 8.36 11.41 0.63
C ALA A 15 7.19 12.12 -0.09
N GLY A 16 6.95 11.84 -1.35
CA GLY A 16 5.93 12.52 -2.16
C GLY A 16 6.23 13.99 -2.44
N ASP A 17 7.36 14.52 -1.97
CA ASP A 17 7.76 15.92 -2.07
C ASP A 17 9.28 16.07 -2.05
N GLY A 18 9.78 17.30 -2.25
CA GLY A 18 11.19 17.62 -2.12
C GLY A 18 12.05 17.35 -3.36
N THR A 19 11.47 17.08 -4.52
CA THR A 19 12.20 16.75 -5.76
C THR A 19 13.10 17.88 -6.23
N THR A 20 12.67 19.13 -6.12
CA THR A 20 13.45 20.33 -6.47
C THR A 20 14.63 20.48 -5.50
N THR A 21 14.41 20.35 -4.20
CA THR A 21 15.45 20.43 -3.17
C THR A 21 16.52 19.36 -3.40
N ALA A 22 16.10 18.11 -3.65
CA ALA A 22 17.02 17.00 -3.94
C ALA A 22 17.86 17.26 -5.20
N THR A 23 17.26 17.86 -6.23
CA THR A 23 17.96 18.23 -7.47
C THR A 23 19.02 19.31 -7.22
N ILE A 24 18.68 20.36 -6.47
CA ILE A 24 19.61 21.44 -6.11
C ILE A 24 20.76 20.93 -5.25
N LEU A 25 20.45 20.11 -4.24
CA LEU A 25 21.47 19.47 -3.39
C LEU A 25 22.42 18.58 -4.21
N THR A 26 21.87 17.79 -5.14
CA THR A 26 22.68 16.97 -6.04
C THR A 26 23.63 17.82 -6.86
N GLN A 27 23.16 18.93 -7.43
CA GLN A 27 24.00 19.85 -8.18
C GLN A 27 25.13 20.43 -7.32
N ALA A 28 24.80 20.89 -6.11
CA ALA A 28 25.79 21.47 -5.19
C ALA A 28 26.87 20.46 -4.80
N ILE A 29 26.47 19.23 -4.41
CA ILE A 29 27.40 18.17 -4.01
C ILE A 29 28.31 17.76 -5.18
N VAL A 30 27.75 17.60 -6.37
CA VAL A 30 28.54 17.22 -7.56
C VAL A 30 29.52 18.32 -7.94
N ASN A 31 29.07 19.58 -7.98
CA ASN A 31 29.92 20.71 -8.35
C ASN A 31 31.09 20.88 -7.37
N GLU A 32 30.83 20.80 -6.07
CA GLU A 32 31.90 20.89 -5.08
C GLU A 32 32.82 19.66 -5.12
N GLY A 33 32.28 18.44 -5.18
CA GLY A 33 33.05 17.21 -5.26
C GLY A 33 33.98 17.17 -6.48
N LEU A 34 33.52 17.64 -7.65
CA LEU A 34 34.34 17.69 -8.87
C LEU A 34 35.58 18.60 -8.72
N LYS A 35 35.50 19.70 -7.97
CA LYS A 35 36.66 20.59 -7.72
C LYS A 35 37.79 19.80 -7.04
N TYR A 36 37.47 19.00 -6.05
CA TYR A 36 38.45 18.20 -5.34
C TYR A 36 38.98 17.02 -6.15
N VAL A 37 38.14 16.36 -6.94
CA VAL A 37 38.58 15.32 -7.88
C VAL A 37 39.56 15.89 -8.91
N THR A 38 39.24 17.07 -9.47
CA THR A 38 40.09 17.77 -10.44
C THR A 38 41.45 18.19 -9.79
N ALA A 39 41.42 18.49 -8.51
CA ALA A 39 42.64 18.81 -7.74
C ALA A 39 43.47 17.53 -7.37
N GLY A 40 43.08 16.35 -7.81
CA GLY A 40 43.81 15.08 -7.60
C GLY A 40 43.43 14.32 -6.34
N MET A 41 42.38 14.70 -5.62
CA MET A 41 41.89 13.93 -4.47
C MET A 41 41.21 12.63 -4.91
N ASN A 42 41.35 11.58 -4.11
CA ASN A 42 40.74 10.31 -4.39
C ASN A 42 39.20 10.40 -4.26
N PRO A 43 38.41 10.08 -5.31
CA PRO A 43 36.95 10.16 -5.29
C PRO A 43 36.31 9.31 -4.18
N MET A 44 36.93 8.18 -3.80
CA MET A 44 36.42 7.30 -2.75
C MET A 44 36.56 7.91 -1.37
N ASP A 45 37.62 8.72 -1.13
CA ASP A 45 37.81 9.42 0.14
C ASP A 45 36.82 10.60 0.24
N ILE A 46 36.57 11.29 -0.87
CA ILE A 46 35.52 12.31 -0.94
C ILE A 46 34.14 11.68 -0.63
N LYS A 47 33.83 10.54 -1.23
CA LYS A 47 32.58 9.81 -0.94
C LYS A 47 32.45 9.46 0.54
N ARG A 48 33.50 8.93 1.18
CA ARG A 48 33.48 8.64 2.62
C ARG A 48 33.24 9.89 3.47
N GLY A 49 33.79 11.04 3.06
CA GLY A 49 33.54 12.32 3.70
C GLY A 49 32.10 12.78 3.57
N ILE A 50 31.50 12.63 2.37
CA ILE A 50 30.11 12.93 2.11
C ILE A 50 29.19 12.02 2.96
N ASP A 51 29.45 10.72 3.00
CA ASP A 51 28.65 9.76 3.77
C ASP A 51 28.63 10.15 5.27
N LYS A 52 29.79 10.47 5.87
CA LYS A 52 29.87 10.97 7.25
C LYS A 52 29.10 12.27 7.48
N ALA A 53 29.20 13.21 6.54
CA ALA A 53 28.46 14.47 6.64
C ALA A 53 26.96 14.25 6.57
N VAL A 54 26.51 13.35 5.69
CA VAL A 54 25.10 12.98 5.55
C VAL A 54 24.56 12.36 6.84
N GLU A 55 25.29 11.44 7.48
CA GLU A 55 24.91 10.85 8.77
C GLU A 55 24.69 11.93 9.84
N GLN A 56 25.62 12.88 9.96
CA GLN A 56 25.54 13.99 10.93
C GLN A 56 24.33 14.91 10.65
N VAL A 57 24.09 15.23 9.37
CA VAL A 57 22.95 16.04 8.94
C VAL A 57 21.63 15.34 9.25
N ILE A 58 21.52 14.04 8.95
CA ILE A 58 20.32 13.25 9.22
C ILE A 58 20.02 13.21 10.72
N GLU A 59 21.04 12.98 11.55
CA GLU A 59 20.88 12.98 13.01
C GLU A 59 20.39 14.34 13.52
N LYS A 60 20.98 15.42 13.02
CA LYS A 60 20.55 16.78 13.37
C LYS A 60 19.11 17.07 12.92
N LEU A 61 18.74 16.66 11.71
CA LEU A 61 17.38 16.82 11.20
C LEU A 61 16.37 16.04 12.06
N LYS A 62 16.67 14.79 12.45
CA LYS A 62 15.79 14.00 13.34
C LYS A 62 15.57 14.70 14.68
N THR A 63 16.61 15.28 15.28
CA THR A 63 16.49 16.01 16.55
C THR A 63 15.78 17.35 16.43
N SER A 64 15.84 17.98 15.27
CA SER A 64 15.21 19.28 14.99
C SER A 64 13.78 19.15 14.46
N SER A 65 13.39 17.96 13.98
CA SER A 65 12.07 17.72 13.43
C SER A 65 11.01 17.72 14.53
N LYS A 66 9.83 18.26 14.21
CA LYS A 66 8.66 18.28 15.07
C LYS A 66 7.62 17.31 14.53
N LYS A 67 7.12 16.41 15.37
CA LYS A 67 6.01 15.52 14.99
C LYS A 67 4.75 16.31 14.79
N VAL A 68 4.10 16.12 13.66
CA VAL A 68 2.77 16.67 13.36
C VAL A 68 1.73 15.98 14.27
N LYS A 69 0.95 16.76 15.01
CA LYS A 69 -0.05 16.23 15.95
C LYS A 69 -1.44 16.83 15.75
N ALA A 70 -1.51 18.09 15.33
CA ALA A 70 -2.77 18.82 15.16
C ALA A 70 -3.22 18.84 13.70
N ASN A 71 -4.54 18.85 13.49
CA ASN A 71 -5.12 18.93 12.15
C ASN A 71 -4.69 20.19 11.38
N GLU A 72 -4.46 21.29 12.08
CA GLU A 72 -3.93 22.53 11.48
C GLU A 72 -2.50 22.34 10.95
N GLU A 73 -1.66 21.59 11.68
CA GLU A 73 -0.31 21.26 11.24
C GLU A 73 -0.34 20.34 9.99
N VAL A 74 -1.29 19.39 9.93
CA VAL A 74 -1.53 18.57 8.73
C VAL A 74 -1.91 19.45 7.54
N ALA A 75 -2.84 20.40 7.73
CA ALA A 75 -3.25 21.33 6.68
C ALA A 75 -2.08 22.21 6.20
N GLN A 76 -1.22 22.66 7.12
CA GLN A 76 -0.02 23.46 6.78
C GLN A 76 0.97 22.66 5.93
N VAL A 77 1.28 21.42 6.32
CA VAL A 77 2.17 20.53 5.55
C VAL A 77 1.58 20.25 4.17
N GLY A 78 0.29 19.90 4.09
CA GLY A 78 -0.38 19.68 2.82
C GLY A 78 -0.40 20.92 1.92
N THR A 79 -0.59 22.10 2.50
CA THR A 79 -0.53 23.38 1.77
C THR A 79 0.86 23.65 1.19
N ILE A 80 1.92 23.39 1.97
CA ILE A 80 3.31 23.55 1.51
C ILE A 80 3.60 22.59 0.35
N SER A 81 3.26 21.31 0.49
CA SER A 81 3.42 20.31 -0.57
C SER A 81 2.61 20.63 -1.84
N ALA A 82 1.49 21.33 -1.69
CA ALA A 82 0.66 21.81 -2.78
C ALA A 82 1.07 23.22 -3.31
N ASN A 83 2.33 23.60 -3.15
CA ASN A 83 2.87 24.89 -3.60
C ASN A 83 2.10 26.12 -3.05
N GLY A 84 1.56 26.02 -1.84
CA GLY A 84 0.85 27.11 -1.17
C GLY A 84 -0.68 27.09 -1.37
N GLU A 85 -1.23 26.08 -2.04
CA GLU A 85 -2.66 25.95 -2.25
C GLU A 85 -3.38 25.42 -1.00
N LYS A 86 -3.96 26.37 -0.25
CA LYS A 86 -4.58 26.08 1.03
C LYS A 86 -5.80 25.14 0.94
N SER A 87 -6.56 25.23 -0.15
CA SER A 87 -7.73 24.35 -0.41
C SER A 87 -7.37 22.89 -0.40
N ILE A 88 -6.21 22.52 -0.97
CA ILE A 88 -5.68 21.15 -1.00
C ILE A 88 -5.24 20.74 0.41
N GLY A 89 -4.51 21.59 1.12
CA GLY A 89 -4.09 21.30 2.50
C GLY A 89 -5.25 21.09 3.45
N ASP A 90 -6.28 21.93 3.36
CA ASP A 90 -7.50 21.80 4.17
C ASP A 90 -8.26 20.51 3.84
N MET A 91 -8.30 20.11 2.57
CA MET A 91 -8.95 18.88 2.14
C MET A 91 -8.22 17.63 2.67
N ILE A 92 -6.89 17.61 2.58
CA ILE A 92 -6.06 16.53 3.14
C ILE A 92 -6.26 16.44 4.65
N SER A 93 -6.27 17.57 5.35
CA SER A 93 -6.51 17.62 6.80
C SER A 93 -7.88 17.08 7.17
N LYS A 94 -8.94 17.43 6.43
CA LYS A 94 -10.29 16.88 6.62
C LYS A 94 -10.35 15.38 6.35
N ALA A 95 -9.63 14.90 5.34
CA ALA A 95 -9.52 13.48 5.05
C ALA A 95 -8.86 12.72 6.21
N MET A 96 -7.70 13.19 6.67
CA MET A 96 -6.99 12.61 7.82
C MET A 96 -7.82 12.64 9.10
N GLN A 97 -8.59 13.70 9.34
CA GLN A 97 -9.47 13.79 10.50
C GLN A 97 -10.57 12.71 10.48
N LYS A 98 -11.07 12.35 9.29
CA LYS A 98 -12.11 11.32 9.13
C LYS A 98 -11.58 9.90 9.29
N VAL A 99 -10.41 9.60 8.74
CA VAL A 99 -9.83 8.24 8.74
C VAL A 99 -8.82 8.00 9.86
N GLY A 100 -8.36 9.04 10.54
CA GLY A 100 -7.33 8.93 11.58
C GLY A 100 -5.91 8.82 11.04
N ASN A 101 -4.93 8.76 11.96
CA ASN A 101 -3.51 8.78 11.61
C ASN A 101 -3.04 7.52 10.85
N GLU A 102 -3.70 6.40 11.06
CA GLU A 102 -3.44 5.12 10.37
C GLU A 102 -4.30 4.93 9.12
N GLY A 103 -5.19 5.88 8.87
CA GLY A 103 -6.06 5.87 7.70
C GLY A 103 -5.31 6.21 6.42
N VAL A 104 -5.89 5.83 5.30
CA VAL A 104 -5.30 6.00 3.97
C VAL A 104 -6.12 7.02 3.18
N ILE A 105 -5.42 7.85 2.42
CA ILE A 105 -6.02 8.77 1.46
C ILE A 105 -5.66 8.30 0.05
N THR A 106 -6.66 8.11 -0.80
CA THR A 106 -6.49 7.87 -2.23
C THR A 106 -7.06 9.04 -3.02
N VAL A 107 -6.50 9.27 -4.20
CA VAL A 107 -6.97 10.32 -5.11
C VAL A 107 -7.44 9.67 -6.41
N GLU A 108 -8.62 10.07 -6.87
CA GLU A 108 -9.26 9.60 -8.10
C GLU A 108 -9.81 10.78 -8.90
N GLU A 109 -10.04 10.59 -10.20
CA GLU A 109 -10.79 11.56 -11.01
C GLU A 109 -12.28 11.49 -10.70
N ALA A 110 -12.91 12.62 -10.44
CA ALA A 110 -14.34 12.71 -10.32
C ALA A 110 -15.02 12.59 -11.70
N LYS A 111 -16.24 12.09 -11.71
CA LYS A 111 -17.08 12.12 -12.93
C LYS A 111 -17.72 13.49 -13.17
N GLY A 112 -17.65 14.37 -12.19
CA GLY A 112 -18.20 15.73 -12.19
C GLY A 112 -17.15 16.81 -12.12
N VAL A 113 -17.60 18.07 -12.05
CA VAL A 113 -16.72 19.25 -11.97
C VAL A 113 -16.27 19.52 -10.53
N GLU A 114 -17.04 19.09 -9.55
CA GLU A 114 -16.74 19.35 -8.13
C GLU A 114 -15.82 18.30 -7.53
N THR A 115 -14.92 18.75 -6.67
CA THR A 115 -14.07 17.86 -5.89
C THR A 115 -14.80 17.39 -4.63
N GLU A 116 -14.86 16.10 -4.42
CA GLU A 116 -15.58 15.45 -3.33
C GLU A 116 -14.64 14.63 -2.44
N LEU A 117 -14.99 14.50 -1.17
CA LEU A 117 -14.30 13.67 -0.18
C LEU A 117 -15.27 12.61 0.36
N ASP A 118 -15.06 11.37 -0.04
CA ASP A 118 -15.78 10.21 0.48
C ASP A 118 -14.91 9.42 1.45
N VAL A 119 -15.56 8.76 2.42
CA VAL A 119 -14.91 7.76 3.28
C VAL A 119 -15.64 6.43 3.07
N VAL A 120 -14.86 5.43 2.72
CA VAL A 120 -15.37 4.09 2.40
C VAL A 120 -14.66 3.03 3.24
N GLU A 121 -15.28 1.88 3.43
CA GLU A 121 -14.63 0.73 4.03
C GLU A 121 -13.44 0.31 3.17
N GLY A 122 -12.31 0.10 3.80
CA GLY A 122 -11.09 -0.25 3.10
C GLY A 122 -9.90 -0.32 4.04
N MET A 123 -8.79 -0.80 3.54
CA MET A 123 -7.53 -0.79 4.28
C MET A 123 -6.33 -0.82 3.36
N GLN A 124 -5.20 -0.36 3.87
CA GLN A 124 -3.90 -0.52 3.25
C GLN A 124 -3.01 -1.42 4.12
N PHE A 125 -2.21 -2.23 3.46
CA PHE A 125 -1.16 -3.00 4.10
C PHE A 125 0.15 -2.95 3.29
N ASP A 126 1.25 -3.11 4.01
CA ASP A 126 2.63 -2.96 3.55
C ASP A 126 3.14 -4.21 2.81
N ARG A 127 2.46 -4.58 1.72
CA ARG A 127 2.88 -5.61 0.77
C ARG A 127 2.45 -5.19 -0.62
N GLY A 128 3.40 -5.09 -1.53
CA GLY A 128 3.17 -4.77 -2.93
C GLY A 128 3.03 -6.02 -3.80
N TYR A 129 2.98 -5.82 -5.11
CA TYR A 129 2.88 -6.89 -6.08
C TYR A 129 4.13 -7.79 -6.07
N LEU A 130 3.92 -9.09 -6.24
CA LEU A 130 5.00 -10.09 -6.29
C LEU A 130 5.84 -10.06 -7.56
N SER A 131 5.33 -9.44 -8.62
CA SER A 131 6.04 -9.31 -9.89
C SER A 131 5.70 -7.99 -10.58
N PRO A 132 6.70 -7.26 -11.11
CA PRO A 132 6.45 -6.05 -11.91
C PRO A 132 5.60 -6.32 -13.16
N TYR A 133 5.52 -7.57 -13.62
CA TYR A 133 4.67 -7.94 -14.74
C TYR A 133 3.17 -7.86 -14.45
N PHE A 134 2.76 -7.73 -13.19
CA PHE A 134 1.37 -7.45 -12.82
C PHE A 134 0.95 -5.99 -13.02
N VAL A 135 1.89 -5.07 -13.21
CA VAL A 135 1.63 -3.65 -13.40
C VAL A 135 0.66 -3.38 -14.54
N THR A 136 -0.32 -2.51 -14.30
CA THR A 136 -1.28 -2.03 -15.31
C THR A 136 -0.95 -0.63 -15.80
N ASN A 137 -0.29 0.20 -14.96
CA ASN A 137 0.20 1.52 -15.30
C ASN A 137 1.74 1.53 -15.19
N THR A 138 2.42 1.44 -16.32
CA THR A 138 3.89 1.36 -16.40
C THR A 138 4.61 2.65 -16.06
N GLU A 139 3.95 3.81 -16.20
CA GLU A 139 4.54 5.10 -15.83
C GLU A 139 4.63 5.27 -14.33
N LYS A 140 3.56 4.89 -13.61
CA LYS A 140 3.47 4.95 -12.15
C LYS A 140 3.93 3.68 -11.46
N MET A 141 4.24 2.62 -12.21
CA MET A 141 4.56 1.28 -11.69
C MET A 141 3.50 0.78 -10.69
N THR A 142 2.22 0.98 -11.01
CA THR A 142 1.09 0.56 -10.18
C THR A 142 0.18 -0.43 -10.91
N THR A 143 -0.50 -1.24 -10.13
CA THR A 143 -1.60 -2.11 -10.58
C THR A 143 -2.89 -1.57 -10.02
N GLU A 144 -3.84 -1.25 -10.89
CA GLU A 144 -5.19 -0.85 -10.53
C GLU A 144 -6.18 -1.84 -11.14
N LEU A 145 -7.06 -2.41 -10.32
CA LEU A 145 -8.11 -3.34 -10.76
C LEU A 145 -9.45 -2.83 -10.25
N GLU A 146 -10.42 -2.72 -11.15
CA GLU A 146 -11.79 -2.31 -10.86
C GLU A 146 -12.68 -3.53 -10.64
N ASN A 147 -13.46 -3.51 -9.57
CA ASN A 147 -14.37 -4.58 -9.15
C ASN A 147 -13.72 -5.98 -9.06
N PRO A 148 -12.51 -6.10 -8.46
CA PRO A 148 -11.84 -7.38 -8.39
C PRO A 148 -12.52 -8.32 -7.41
N LEU A 149 -12.35 -9.62 -7.67
CA LEU A 149 -12.49 -10.67 -6.67
C LEU A 149 -11.22 -10.76 -5.84
N VAL A 150 -11.35 -11.12 -4.57
CA VAL A 150 -10.23 -11.24 -3.63
C VAL A 150 -10.17 -12.67 -3.10
N LEU A 151 -9.12 -13.38 -3.47
CA LEU A 151 -8.83 -14.71 -2.96
C LEU A 151 -7.81 -14.62 -1.82
N LEU A 152 -8.15 -15.14 -0.67
CA LEU A 152 -7.33 -15.16 0.53
C LEU A 152 -6.89 -16.59 0.84
N VAL A 153 -5.59 -16.87 0.80
CA VAL A 153 -5.04 -18.21 1.05
C VAL A 153 -4.03 -18.15 2.17
N GLU A 154 -4.21 -18.98 3.19
CA GLU A 154 -3.33 -18.98 4.35
C GLU A 154 -1.91 -19.48 4.02
N LYS A 155 -1.81 -20.50 3.16
CA LYS A 155 -0.56 -21.16 2.79
C LYS A 155 0.06 -20.57 1.52
N LYS A 156 1.30 -20.97 1.26
CA LYS A 156 2.00 -20.65 0.01
C LYS A 156 1.34 -21.35 -1.19
N LEU A 157 1.33 -20.64 -2.32
CA LEU A 157 0.91 -21.17 -3.61
C LEU A 157 2.14 -21.45 -4.48
N THR A 158 2.46 -22.74 -4.66
CA THR A 158 3.57 -23.20 -5.53
C THR A 158 3.05 -23.85 -6.81
N ASN A 159 1.79 -24.33 -6.78
CA ASN A 159 1.11 -24.98 -7.88
C ASN A 159 -0.32 -24.46 -8.02
N LEU A 160 -0.75 -24.14 -9.25
CA LEU A 160 -2.09 -23.64 -9.55
C LEU A 160 -3.08 -24.74 -9.96
N GLN A 161 -2.67 -26.00 -10.10
CA GLN A 161 -3.56 -27.08 -10.55
C GLN A 161 -4.85 -27.18 -9.69
N PRO A 162 -4.78 -27.08 -8.33
CA PRO A 162 -6.00 -27.10 -7.50
C PRO A 162 -6.92 -25.90 -7.75
N MET A 163 -6.40 -24.80 -8.30
CA MET A 163 -7.13 -23.55 -8.55
C MET A 163 -7.70 -23.44 -9.97
N VAL A 164 -7.34 -24.33 -10.89
CA VAL A 164 -7.74 -24.22 -12.30
C VAL A 164 -9.25 -24.04 -12.44
N PRO A 165 -10.14 -24.81 -11.79
CA PRO A 165 -11.59 -24.63 -11.92
C PRO A 165 -12.05 -23.24 -11.42
N LEU A 166 -11.43 -22.73 -10.36
CA LEU A 166 -11.70 -21.39 -9.85
C LEU A 166 -11.26 -20.31 -10.84
N LEU A 167 -10.05 -20.43 -11.39
CA LEU A 167 -9.51 -19.48 -12.37
C LEU A 167 -10.35 -19.44 -13.65
N GLU A 168 -10.81 -20.59 -14.13
CA GLU A 168 -11.74 -20.67 -15.26
C GLU A 168 -13.06 -19.95 -14.97
N SER A 169 -13.61 -20.14 -13.77
CA SER A 169 -14.83 -19.46 -13.33
C SER A 169 -14.63 -17.93 -13.24
N VAL A 170 -13.48 -17.46 -12.76
CA VAL A 170 -13.11 -16.04 -12.70
C VAL A 170 -13.01 -15.44 -14.10
N VAL A 171 -12.39 -16.16 -15.04
CA VAL A 171 -12.31 -15.74 -16.45
C VAL A 171 -13.70 -15.65 -17.08
N GLN A 172 -14.55 -16.66 -16.86
CA GLN A 172 -15.94 -16.65 -17.35
C GLN A 172 -16.74 -15.48 -16.78
N ALA A 173 -16.53 -15.13 -15.51
CA ALA A 173 -17.16 -13.97 -14.88
C ALA A 173 -16.61 -12.63 -15.40
N ASN A 174 -15.53 -12.64 -16.18
CA ASN A 174 -14.81 -11.45 -16.69
C ASN A 174 -14.47 -10.44 -15.58
N ARG A 175 -14.16 -10.92 -14.39
CA ARG A 175 -13.74 -10.10 -13.26
C ARG A 175 -12.25 -10.23 -13.01
N PRO A 176 -11.54 -9.15 -12.62
CA PRO A 176 -10.18 -9.24 -12.17
C PRO A 176 -10.07 -10.04 -10.87
N LEU A 177 -8.89 -10.60 -10.61
CA LEU A 177 -8.60 -11.37 -9.41
C LEU A 177 -7.38 -10.80 -8.68
N MET A 178 -7.55 -10.49 -7.40
CA MET A 178 -6.44 -10.25 -6.47
C MET A 178 -6.23 -11.50 -5.62
N ILE A 179 -5.02 -12.03 -5.61
CA ILE A 179 -4.62 -13.16 -4.77
C ILE A 179 -3.75 -12.64 -3.63
N ILE A 180 -4.17 -12.92 -2.41
CA ILE A 180 -3.41 -12.63 -1.19
C ILE A 180 -3.09 -13.94 -0.52
N SER A 181 -1.82 -14.32 -0.45
CA SER A 181 -1.39 -15.57 0.18
C SER A 181 -0.10 -15.38 0.96
N GLU A 182 0.30 -16.37 1.73
CA GLU A 182 1.61 -16.33 2.40
C GLU A 182 2.74 -16.03 1.44
N ASP A 183 2.76 -16.69 0.30
CA ASP A 183 3.62 -16.40 -0.85
C ASP A 183 3.02 -17.03 -2.11
N VAL A 184 3.42 -16.52 -3.28
CA VAL A 184 3.18 -17.18 -4.58
C VAL A 184 4.52 -17.27 -5.28
N GLU A 185 4.99 -18.47 -5.49
CA GLU A 185 6.35 -18.71 -5.98
C GLU A 185 6.42 -19.79 -7.06
N GLY A 186 7.56 -19.91 -7.71
CA GLY A 186 7.85 -20.96 -8.68
C GLY A 186 6.89 -20.96 -9.86
N GLU A 187 6.38 -22.17 -10.18
CA GLU A 187 5.48 -22.39 -11.31
C GLU A 187 4.17 -21.62 -11.19
N ALA A 188 3.63 -21.47 -9.98
CA ALA A 188 2.39 -20.74 -9.74
C ALA A 188 2.53 -19.26 -10.15
N LEU A 189 3.58 -18.59 -9.70
CA LEU A 189 3.82 -17.18 -10.07
C LEU A 189 4.06 -17.03 -11.58
N ALA A 190 4.89 -17.89 -12.16
CA ALA A 190 5.19 -17.85 -13.60
C ALA A 190 3.93 -18.03 -14.45
N THR A 191 3.06 -18.97 -14.06
CA THR A 191 1.81 -19.24 -14.77
C THR A 191 0.84 -18.07 -14.69
N LEU A 192 0.67 -17.43 -13.51
CA LEU A 192 -0.15 -16.23 -13.34
C LEU A 192 0.36 -15.08 -14.23
N VAL A 193 1.67 -14.83 -14.22
CA VAL A 193 2.31 -13.79 -15.05
C VAL A 193 2.08 -14.05 -16.54
N VAL A 194 2.30 -15.28 -17.01
CA VAL A 194 2.10 -15.63 -18.42
C VAL A 194 0.64 -15.43 -18.85
N ASN A 195 -0.32 -15.88 -18.04
CA ASN A 195 -1.74 -15.72 -18.36
C ASN A 195 -2.17 -14.25 -18.34
N LYS A 196 -1.62 -13.44 -17.43
CA LYS A 196 -1.85 -11.99 -17.42
C LYS A 196 -1.31 -11.32 -18.67
N LEU A 197 -0.07 -11.63 -19.06
CA LEU A 197 0.58 -11.06 -20.25
C LEU A 197 -0.13 -11.47 -21.56
N ARG A 198 -0.68 -12.67 -21.62
CA ARG A 198 -1.48 -13.13 -22.77
C ARG A 198 -2.89 -12.54 -22.80
N GLY A 199 -3.29 -11.75 -21.78
CA GLY A 199 -4.61 -11.16 -21.69
C GLY A 199 -5.73 -12.14 -21.29
N GLY A 200 -5.40 -13.39 -20.96
CA GLY A 200 -6.37 -14.42 -20.56
C GLY A 200 -6.91 -14.24 -19.15
N LEU A 201 -6.14 -13.61 -18.26
CA LEU A 201 -6.53 -13.41 -16.87
C LEU A 201 -6.05 -12.03 -16.38
N LYS A 202 -6.98 -11.22 -15.86
CA LYS A 202 -6.66 -9.96 -15.18
C LYS A 202 -6.36 -10.29 -13.72
N VAL A 203 -5.09 -10.42 -13.36
CA VAL A 203 -4.68 -10.90 -12.03
C VAL A 203 -3.53 -10.10 -11.46
N VAL A 204 -3.50 -10.02 -10.13
CA VAL A 204 -2.37 -9.60 -9.34
C VAL A 204 -2.21 -10.53 -8.14
N ALA A 205 -0.98 -10.83 -7.78
CA ALA A 205 -0.65 -11.59 -6.57
C ALA A 205 0.22 -10.75 -5.64
N VAL A 206 -0.13 -10.78 -4.36
CA VAL A 206 0.59 -10.08 -3.28
C VAL A 206 0.79 -11.01 -2.09
N LYS A 207 1.80 -10.74 -1.27
CA LYS A 207 1.98 -11.44 0.00
C LYS A 207 0.98 -10.95 1.04
N ALA A 208 0.50 -11.88 1.87
CA ALA A 208 -0.28 -11.54 3.04
C ALA A 208 0.56 -10.73 4.04
N PRO A 209 -0.01 -9.69 4.67
CA PRO A 209 0.68 -8.91 5.67
C PRO A 209 0.90 -9.70 6.97
N GLY A 210 1.96 -9.36 7.69
CA GLY A 210 2.30 -10.01 8.97
C GLY A 210 2.96 -11.38 8.83
N PHE A 211 3.15 -12.03 9.98
CA PHE A 211 3.79 -13.34 10.12
C PHE A 211 3.04 -14.18 11.17
N GLY A 212 3.04 -15.51 11.03
CA GLY A 212 2.44 -16.44 11.98
C GLY A 212 0.97 -16.09 12.25
N ASP A 213 0.56 -16.09 13.52
CA ASP A 213 -0.83 -15.85 13.93
C ASP A 213 -1.33 -14.47 13.56
N ARG A 214 -0.44 -13.46 13.51
CA ARG A 214 -0.82 -12.12 13.03
C ARG A 214 -1.21 -12.12 11.57
N ARG A 215 -0.52 -12.89 10.73
CA ARG A 215 -0.90 -13.05 9.32
C ARG A 215 -2.28 -13.65 9.18
N LYS A 216 -2.57 -14.70 9.96
CA LYS A 216 -3.91 -15.31 10.01
C LYS A 216 -4.98 -14.28 10.39
N ALA A 217 -4.75 -13.55 11.46
CA ALA A 217 -5.68 -12.53 11.94
C ALA A 217 -5.89 -11.40 10.90
N MET A 218 -4.83 -10.96 10.21
CA MET A 218 -4.94 -9.94 9.16
C MET A 218 -5.65 -10.46 7.90
N LEU A 219 -5.45 -11.72 7.52
CA LEU A 219 -6.21 -12.36 6.45
C LEU A 219 -7.70 -12.43 6.78
N GLU A 220 -8.05 -12.75 8.03
CA GLU A 220 -9.44 -12.72 8.50
C GLU A 220 -10.04 -11.30 8.47
N ASP A 221 -9.28 -10.29 8.87
CA ASP A 221 -9.72 -8.89 8.81
C ASP A 221 -10.03 -8.49 7.36
N ILE A 222 -9.18 -8.89 6.41
CA ILE A 222 -9.40 -8.64 4.97
C ILE A 222 -10.60 -9.44 4.46
N ALA A 223 -10.79 -10.69 4.92
CA ALA A 223 -11.95 -11.50 4.56
C ALA A 223 -13.25 -10.82 4.98
N ILE A 224 -13.33 -10.36 6.22
CA ILE A 224 -14.50 -9.64 6.74
C ILE A 224 -14.72 -8.33 5.99
N LEU A 225 -13.65 -7.58 5.72
CA LEU A 225 -13.72 -6.32 4.96
C LEU A 225 -14.27 -6.52 3.54
N THR A 226 -13.90 -7.61 2.88
CA THR A 226 -14.27 -7.90 1.50
C THR A 226 -15.48 -8.82 1.34
N GLY A 227 -15.98 -9.37 2.44
CA GLY A 227 -17.10 -10.31 2.44
C GLY A 227 -16.76 -11.71 1.91
N GLY A 228 -15.47 -12.07 1.92
CA GLY A 228 -14.98 -13.41 1.55
C GLY A 228 -14.64 -14.26 2.75
N GLN A 229 -13.92 -15.35 2.49
CA GLN A 229 -13.38 -16.21 3.53
C GLN A 229 -11.90 -16.53 3.29
N VAL A 230 -11.18 -16.86 4.35
CA VAL A 230 -9.80 -17.32 4.27
C VAL A 230 -9.80 -18.81 3.92
N ILE A 231 -9.10 -19.17 2.86
CA ILE A 231 -8.91 -20.56 2.46
C ILE A 231 -7.78 -21.13 3.28
N SER A 232 -8.14 -22.00 4.22
CA SER A 232 -7.22 -22.66 5.14
C SER A 232 -7.55 -24.15 5.25
N GLU A 233 -6.53 -24.98 5.02
CA GLU A 233 -6.66 -26.43 5.18
C GLU A 233 -6.87 -26.81 6.66
N ASP A 234 -6.33 -26.00 7.58
CA ASP A 234 -6.52 -26.20 9.02
C ASP A 234 -7.99 -26.04 9.42
N LEU A 235 -8.75 -25.23 8.66
CA LEU A 235 -10.21 -25.08 8.78
C LEU A 235 -10.99 -26.10 7.92
N GLY A 236 -10.31 -27.03 7.26
CA GLY A 236 -10.92 -28.04 6.40
C GLY A 236 -11.31 -27.55 5.00
N ILE A 237 -10.93 -26.31 4.63
CA ILE A 237 -11.25 -25.72 3.33
C ILE A 237 -10.10 -25.99 2.37
N LYS A 238 -10.34 -26.89 1.42
CA LYS A 238 -9.36 -27.21 0.38
C LYS A 238 -9.50 -26.28 -0.81
N LEU A 239 -8.38 -25.85 -1.37
CA LEU A 239 -8.31 -24.91 -2.49
C LEU A 239 -9.08 -25.42 -3.73
N GLU A 240 -9.10 -26.72 -3.97
CA GLU A 240 -9.83 -27.37 -5.09
C GLU A 240 -11.36 -27.24 -5.01
N ASN A 241 -11.90 -26.98 -3.82
CA ASN A 241 -13.34 -26.86 -3.57
C ASN A 241 -13.83 -25.42 -3.54
N VAL A 242 -12.93 -24.44 -3.67
CA VAL A 242 -13.24 -23.01 -3.59
C VAL A 242 -14.04 -22.58 -4.82
N LYS A 243 -15.12 -21.83 -4.57
CA LYS A 243 -16.01 -21.27 -5.60
C LYS A 243 -15.92 -19.74 -5.59
N ILE A 244 -16.41 -19.11 -6.64
CA ILE A 244 -16.47 -17.63 -6.73
C ILE A 244 -17.20 -17.02 -5.54
N GLY A 245 -18.24 -17.67 -5.02
CA GLY A 245 -19.00 -17.19 -3.84
C GLY A 245 -18.21 -17.16 -2.54
N ASP A 246 -17.07 -17.83 -2.47
CA ASP A 246 -16.19 -17.87 -1.30
C ASP A 246 -15.17 -16.72 -1.32
N LEU A 247 -15.02 -16.06 -2.48
CA LEU A 247 -14.11 -14.94 -2.68
C LEU A 247 -14.70 -13.65 -2.12
N GLY A 248 -13.84 -12.82 -1.58
CA GLY A 248 -14.19 -11.45 -1.27
C GLY A 248 -14.30 -10.59 -2.52
N SER A 249 -14.83 -9.38 -2.37
CA SER A 249 -14.91 -8.38 -3.42
C SER A 249 -14.76 -6.96 -2.88
N CYS A 250 -14.33 -6.05 -3.74
CA CYS A 250 -14.26 -4.63 -3.46
C CYS A 250 -14.43 -3.83 -4.76
N LYS A 251 -14.61 -2.52 -4.65
CA LYS A 251 -14.77 -1.70 -5.86
C LYS A 251 -13.46 -1.46 -6.58
N LYS A 252 -12.37 -1.31 -5.84
CA LYS A 252 -11.06 -1.05 -6.44
C LYS A 252 -9.94 -1.57 -5.56
N VAL A 253 -8.86 -2.01 -6.18
CA VAL A 253 -7.56 -2.20 -5.53
C VAL A 253 -6.51 -1.39 -6.26
N LYS A 254 -5.62 -0.78 -5.48
CA LYS A 254 -4.43 -0.09 -5.96
C LYS A 254 -3.21 -0.67 -5.28
N ILE A 255 -2.28 -1.16 -6.08
CA ILE A 255 -1.10 -1.86 -5.59
C ILE A 255 0.13 -1.25 -6.24
N ASP A 256 1.08 -0.86 -5.43
CA ASP A 256 2.41 -0.45 -5.85
C ASP A 256 3.47 -1.49 -5.46
N LYS A 257 4.73 -1.13 -5.51
CA LYS A 257 5.83 -2.04 -5.16
C LYS A 257 5.84 -2.43 -3.68
N GLU A 258 5.32 -1.59 -2.80
CA GLU A 258 5.43 -1.73 -1.35
C GLU A 258 4.09 -1.91 -0.64
N ASN A 259 3.01 -1.38 -1.23
CA ASN A 259 1.71 -1.31 -0.58
C ASN A 259 0.59 -1.88 -1.44
N SER A 260 -0.43 -2.40 -0.77
CA SER A 260 -1.70 -2.78 -1.37
C SER A 260 -2.84 -2.08 -0.64
N THR A 261 -3.68 -1.36 -1.39
CA THR A 261 -4.85 -0.64 -0.88
C THR A 261 -6.12 -1.26 -1.44
N ILE A 262 -7.01 -1.69 -0.55
CA ILE A 262 -8.37 -2.14 -0.86
C ILE A 262 -9.31 -0.97 -0.59
N VAL A 263 -10.09 -0.60 -1.59
CA VAL A 263 -11.02 0.54 -1.54
C VAL A 263 -12.46 0.03 -1.72
N ALA A 264 -13.35 0.46 -0.84
CA ALA A 264 -14.75 0.08 -0.82
C ALA A 264 -14.93 -1.46 -0.82
N GLY A 265 -14.45 -2.12 0.23
CA GLY A 265 -14.72 -3.53 0.48
C GLY A 265 -16.22 -3.78 0.59
N GLU A 266 -16.69 -4.91 0.05
CA GLU A 266 -18.11 -5.25 -0.02
C GLU A 266 -18.58 -6.15 1.15
N GLY A 267 -17.77 -6.23 2.22
CA GLY A 267 -18.16 -6.89 3.46
C GLY A 267 -19.31 -6.18 4.18
N LYS A 268 -20.05 -6.89 5.01
CA LYS A 268 -21.13 -6.32 5.79
C LYS A 268 -20.59 -5.43 6.91
N LYS A 269 -21.13 -4.21 7.02
CA LYS A 269 -20.74 -3.26 8.09
C LYS A 269 -20.88 -3.85 9.49
N SER A 270 -21.95 -4.61 9.74
CA SER A 270 -22.16 -5.30 11.01
C SER A 270 -21.02 -6.24 11.38
N ASP A 271 -20.47 -6.94 10.40
CA ASP A 271 -19.40 -7.92 10.62
C ASP A 271 -18.06 -7.21 10.85
N ILE A 272 -17.83 -6.10 10.13
CA ILE A 272 -16.67 -5.22 10.33
C ILE A 272 -16.71 -4.59 11.75
N GLU A 273 -17.86 -4.08 12.19
CA GLU A 273 -18.04 -3.53 13.54
C GLU A 273 -17.86 -4.60 14.62
N ALA A 274 -18.40 -5.80 14.42
CA ALA A 274 -18.22 -6.92 15.34
C ALA A 274 -16.73 -7.29 15.46
N ARG A 275 -16.00 -7.32 14.33
CA ARG A 275 -14.55 -7.58 14.33
C ARG A 275 -13.77 -6.47 15.03
N CYS A 276 -14.10 -5.22 14.81
CA CYS A 276 -13.51 -4.09 15.54
C CYS A 276 -13.73 -4.20 17.05
N ASN A 277 -14.92 -4.61 17.49
CA ASN A 277 -15.22 -4.80 18.91
C ASN A 277 -14.43 -5.98 19.51
N GLN A 278 -14.27 -7.08 18.78
CA GLN A 278 -13.40 -8.17 19.17
C GLN A 278 -11.96 -7.70 19.40
N ILE A 279 -11.38 -6.97 18.43
CA ILE A 279 -10.03 -6.43 18.57
C ILE A 279 -9.92 -5.48 19.79
N ARG A 280 -10.96 -4.66 20.07
CA ARG A 280 -10.98 -3.81 21.26
C ARG A 280 -10.96 -4.61 22.56
N SER A 281 -11.67 -5.74 22.61
CA SER A 281 -11.60 -6.66 23.76
C SER A 281 -10.21 -7.25 23.92
N GLU A 282 -9.60 -7.73 22.84
CA GLU A 282 -8.23 -8.24 22.86
C GLU A 282 -7.20 -7.18 23.35
N ILE A 283 -7.36 -5.91 22.97
CA ILE A 283 -6.53 -4.79 23.44
C ILE A 283 -6.67 -4.60 24.97
N ASN A 284 -7.86 -4.79 25.51
CA ASN A 284 -8.10 -4.63 26.96
C ASN A 284 -7.61 -5.84 27.79
N GLU A 285 -7.57 -7.01 27.20
CA GLU A 285 -7.18 -8.25 27.85
C GLU A 285 -5.67 -8.51 27.82
N THR A 286 -4.98 -8.00 26.79
CA THR A 286 -3.54 -8.22 26.64
C THR A 286 -2.72 -7.48 27.69
N THR A 287 -1.74 -8.16 28.26
CA THR A 287 -0.76 -7.60 29.22
C THR A 287 0.54 -7.17 28.54
N SER A 288 0.72 -7.49 27.27
CA SER A 288 1.90 -7.17 26.47
C SER A 288 1.73 -5.81 25.79
N ASP A 289 2.56 -4.84 26.12
CA ASP A 289 2.54 -3.52 25.47
C ASP A 289 2.78 -3.61 23.96
N TYR A 290 3.63 -4.53 23.54
CA TYR A 290 3.90 -4.77 22.11
C TYR A 290 2.69 -5.34 21.38
N ASP A 291 1.99 -6.31 21.95
CA ASP A 291 0.79 -6.88 21.34
C ASP A 291 -0.35 -5.87 21.34
N LYS A 292 -0.45 -5.05 22.39
CA LYS A 292 -1.40 -3.96 22.47
C LYS A 292 -1.19 -2.94 21.36
N GLU A 293 0.05 -2.53 21.11
CA GLU A 293 0.39 -1.62 20.01
C GLU A 293 -0.01 -2.22 18.65
N LYS A 294 0.30 -3.50 18.42
CA LYS A 294 -0.03 -4.18 17.15
C LYS A 294 -1.53 -4.42 16.96
N LEU A 295 -2.27 -4.66 18.02
CA LEU A 295 -3.73 -4.72 17.98
C LEU A 295 -4.34 -3.34 17.70
N GLN A 296 -3.78 -2.27 18.27
CA GLN A 296 -4.22 -0.89 18.00
C GLN A 296 -3.98 -0.50 16.54
N GLU A 297 -2.81 -0.82 15.97
CA GLU A 297 -2.53 -0.63 14.54
C GLU A 297 -3.55 -1.37 13.66
N ARG A 298 -3.85 -2.63 13.98
CA ARG A 298 -4.81 -3.45 13.24
C ARG A 298 -6.22 -2.89 13.32
N LEU A 299 -6.66 -2.48 14.52
CA LEU A 299 -7.94 -1.83 14.73
C LEU A 299 -8.06 -0.54 13.93
N ALA A 300 -7.04 0.31 13.96
CA ALA A 300 -7.02 1.58 13.25
C ALA A 300 -7.13 1.39 11.72
N LYS A 301 -6.43 0.39 11.17
CA LYS A 301 -6.52 0.04 9.74
C LYS A 301 -7.91 -0.45 9.33
N LEU A 302 -8.55 -1.27 10.16
CA LEU A 302 -9.89 -1.81 9.84
C LEU A 302 -11.00 -0.78 10.07
N ALA A 303 -10.92 -0.02 11.17
CA ALA A 303 -11.95 0.95 11.55
C ALA A 303 -11.83 2.30 10.83
N GLY A 304 -10.62 2.70 10.43
CA GLY A 304 -10.35 3.99 9.80
C GLY A 304 -10.89 4.09 8.37
N GLY A 305 -10.92 3.00 7.65
CA GLY A 305 -11.32 3.00 6.25
C GLY A 305 -10.34 3.72 5.33
N VAL A 306 -10.81 4.09 4.16
CA VAL A 306 -10.05 4.82 3.13
C VAL A 306 -10.79 6.10 2.78
N ALA A 307 -10.11 7.23 2.87
CA ALA A 307 -10.61 8.50 2.35
C ALA A 307 -10.31 8.59 0.85
N VAL A 308 -11.32 8.78 0.04
CA VAL A 308 -11.23 8.91 -1.41
C VAL A 308 -11.48 10.37 -1.77
N ILE A 309 -10.44 11.06 -2.23
CA ILE A 309 -10.55 12.42 -2.78
C ILE A 309 -10.79 12.27 -4.28
N LYS A 310 -12.00 12.62 -4.73
CA LYS A 310 -12.37 12.65 -6.14
C LYS A 310 -12.16 14.07 -6.66
N VAL A 311 -11.15 14.25 -7.50
CA VAL A 311 -10.79 15.56 -8.04
C VAL A 311 -11.67 15.89 -9.24
N GLY A 312 -12.39 17.01 -9.17
CA GLY A 312 -13.20 17.53 -10.26
C GLY A 312 -12.39 18.04 -11.44
N GLY A 313 -13.01 18.09 -12.59
CA GLY A 313 -12.41 18.55 -13.85
C GLY A 313 -12.31 20.09 -13.97
#